data_8e4410a4d75b68ac8058c3c27543a712
#
_entry.id   8e4410a4d75b68ac8058c3c27543a712
#
_cell.length_a   1.000
_cell.length_b   1.000
_cell.length_c   1.000
_cell.angle_alpha   90.00
_cell.angle_beta   90.00
_cell.angle_gamma   90.00
#
_symmetry.space_group_name_H-M   'P 1'
#
loop_
_entity.id
_entity.type
_entity.pdbx_description
1 polymer ?
#
loop_
_entity_poly.entity_id
_entity_poly.type
_entity_poly.pdbx_seq_one_letter_code
_entity_poly.pdbx_strand_id
1 'polypeptide(L)'
;FTLIELLIVLVLIGAMTGMAMLSIGNDGKDRRPRLEAERLETLLSLAEQEIQLRGEAMALELFAHGYRFLLLTEAGWLEETGDAVFRARELDSDLRLGLLINGENRVLAARAGLSNAAPQILLAPDGDADAVRIDIGDRHGVVQIGNDGEEGWTVMAATAAP
;
A
#
# COMPACT_ATOMS: atom_id res chain seq x y z
N PHE A 1 -40.65 -26.71 29.92
CA PHE A 1 -40.23 -26.21 28.58
C PHE A 1 -41.29 -26.58 27.58
N THR A 2 -41.78 -25.58 26.88
CA THR A 2 -42.76 -25.78 25.84
C THR A 2 -42.12 -25.97 24.48
N LEU A 3 -42.77 -26.69 23.59
CA LEU A 3 -42.24 -26.94 22.23
C LEU A 3 -42.03 -25.60 21.47
N ILE A 4 -42.83 -24.60 21.76
CA ILE A 4 -42.68 -23.26 21.16
C ILE A 4 -41.43 -22.53 21.67
N GLU A 5 -41.05 -22.70 22.92
CA GLU A 5 -39.85 -22.10 23.51
C GLU A 5 -38.58 -22.63 22.86
N LEU A 6 -38.50 -23.97 22.61
CA LEU A 6 -37.44 -24.59 21.85
C LEU A 6 -37.36 -24.09 20.40
N LEU A 7 -38.50 -23.89 19.75
CA LEU A 7 -38.58 -23.40 18.39
C LEU A 7 -38.05 -21.95 18.29
N ILE A 8 -38.40 -21.09 19.23
CA ILE A 8 -37.91 -19.70 19.30
C ILE A 8 -36.41 -19.67 19.51
N VAL A 9 -35.87 -20.51 20.41
CA VAL A 9 -34.42 -20.59 20.65
C VAL A 9 -33.67 -21.03 19.40
N LEU A 10 -34.17 -22.04 18.68
CA LEU A 10 -33.56 -22.49 17.43
C LEU A 10 -33.58 -21.41 16.33
N VAL A 11 -34.66 -20.66 16.20
CA VAL A 11 -34.75 -19.55 15.26
C VAL A 11 -33.79 -18.44 15.62
N LEU A 12 -33.64 -18.08 16.90
CA LEU A 12 -32.68 -17.08 17.35
C LEU A 12 -31.23 -17.50 17.10
N ILE A 13 -30.88 -18.75 17.42
CA ILE A 13 -29.53 -19.29 17.15
C ILE A 13 -29.26 -19.30 15.63
N GLY A 14 -30.23 -19.73 14.82
CA GLY A 14 -30.12 -19.72 13.37
C GLY A 14 -29.93 -18.32 12.79
N ALA A 15 -30.66 -17.33 13.28
CA ALA A 15 -30.52 -15.94 12.88
C ALA A 15 -29.16 -15.35 13.28
N MET A 16 -28.69 -15.59 14.50
CA MET A 16 -27.37 -15.14 14.98
C MET A 16 -26.24 -15.81 14.21
N THR A 17 -26.34 -17.10 13.93
CA THR A 17 -25.32 -17.83 13.14
C THR A 17 -25.29 -17.35 11.69
N GLY A 18 -26.46 -17.06 11.10
CA GLY A 18 -26.59 -16.51 9.75
C GLY A 18 -25.93 -15.13 9.63
N MET A 19 -26.12 -14.23 10.60
CA MET A 19 -25.48 -12.92 10.63
C MET A 19 -23.95 -13.03 10.81
N ALA A 20 -23.49 -13.97 11.64
CA ALA A 20 -22.06 -14.23 11.82
C ALA A 20 -21.38 -14.73 10.53
N MET A 21 -22.02 -15.60 9.75
CA MET A 21 -21.49 -16.08 8.47
C MET A 21 -21.44 -14.99 7.40
N LEU A 22 -22.38 -14.06 7.36
CA LEU A 22 -22.36 -12.92 6.45
C LEU A 22 -21.22 -11.94 6.77
N SER A 23 -20.84 -11.80 8.05
CA SER A 23 -19.73 -10.96 8.48
C SER A 23 -18.37 -11.54 8.12
N ILE A 24 -18.19 -12.84 8.07
CA ILE A 24 -16.92 -13.51 7.78
C ILE A 24 -16.61 -13.56 6.27
N GLY A 25 -17.62 -13.46 5.42
CA GLY A 25 -17.49 -13.71 3.97
C GLY A 25 -16.80 -12.62 3.16
N ASN A 26 -16.77 -11.37 3.63
CA ASN A 26 -16.27 -10.22 2.86
C ASN A 26 -14.98 -9.60 3.38
N ASP A 27 -14.59 -9.86 4.62
CA ASP A 27 -13.52 -9.14 5.31
C ASP A 27 -12.09 -9.44 4.82
N GLY A 28 -11.86 -10.54 4.12
CA GLY A 28 -10.51 -10.99 3.80
C GLY A 28 -9.94 -10.42 2.50
N LYS A 29 -10.79 -10.15 1.50
CA LYS A 29 -10.37 -9.69 0.18
C LYS A 29 -10.31 -8.17 0.09
N ASP A 30 -11.23 -7.47 0.77
CA ASP A 30 -11.27 -6.01 0.81
C ASP A 30 -10.17 -5.41 1.71
N ARG A 31 -9.52 -6.24 2.53
CA ARG A 31 -8.43 -5.80 3.43
C ARG A 31 -7.04 -5.80 2.79
N ARG A 32 -6.81 -6.55 1.71
CA ARG A 32 -5.48 -6.67 1.12
C ARG A 32 -4.91 -5.34 0.62
N PRO A 33 -5.63 -4.53 -0.18
CA PRO A 33 -5.14 -3.23 -0.60
C PRO A 33 -4.80 -2.34 0.59
N ARG A 34 -5.63 -2.37 1.64
CA ARG A 34 -5.41 -1.58 2.84
C ARG A 34 -4.19 -2.02 3.64
N LEU A 35 -4.00 -3.32 3.85
CA LEU A 35 -2.83 -3.85 4.55
C LEU A 35 -1.53 -3.52 3.82
N GLU A 36 -1.54 -3.59 2.49
CA GLU A 36 -0.37 -3.22 1.71
C GLU A 36 -0.14 -1.70 1.70
N ALA A 37 -1.21 -0.91 1.72
CA ALA A 37 -1.13 0.55 1.87
C ALA A 37 -0.53 0.95 3.23
N GLU A 38 -1.02 0.40 4.33
CA GLU A 38 -0.51 0.64 5.67
C GLU A 38 0.96 0.20 5.80
N ARG A 39 1.33 -0.90 5.15
CA ARG A 39 2.71 -1.36 5.10
C ARG A 39 3.61 -0.38 4.33
N LEU A 40 3.21 0.01 3.13
CA LEU A 40 4.00 0.92 2.29
C LEU A 40 4.14 2.30 2.94
N GLU A 41 3.08 2.82 3.56
CA GLU A 41 3.10 4.06 4.34
C GLU A 41 4.13 3.96 5.48
N THR A 42 4.12 2.88 6.26
CA THR A 42 5.09 2.65 7.32
C THR A 42 6.53 2.60 6.78
N LEU A 43 6.75 1.93 5.65
CA LEU A 43 8.08 1.87 5.02
C LEU A 43 8.55 3.23 4.50
N LEU A 44 7.66 4.04 3.93
CA LEU A 44 7.98 5.40 3.49
C LEU A 44 8.36 6.30 4.66
N SER A 45 7.57 6.27 5.73
CA SER A 45 7.87 7.02 6.96
C SER A 45 9.18 6.57 7.61
N LEU A 46 9.49 5.27 7.55
CA LEU A 46 10.76 4.75 8.05
C LEU A 46 11.94 5.16 7.16
N ALA A 47 11.76 5.17 5.84
CA ALA A 47 12.78 5.64 4.90
C ALA A 47 13.12 7.12 5.12
N GLU A 48 12.11 7.97 5.37
CA GLU A 48 12.35 9.38 5.72
C GLU A 48 13.17 9.53 7.00
N GLN A 49 12.90 8.70 8.03
CA GLN A 49 13.70 8.71 9.25
C GLN A 49 15.15 8.24 8.99
N GLU A 50 15.34 7.21 8.18
CA GLU A 50 16.65 6.69 7.83
C GLU A 50 17.50 7.72 7.07
N ILE A 51 16.88 8.42 6.12
CA ILE A 51 17.50 9.52 5.38
C ILE A 51 17.97 10.63 6.33
N GLN A 52 17.16 11.01 7.30
CA GLN A 52 17.51 12.02 8.30
C GLN A 52 18.69 11.59 9.16
N LEU A 53 18.81 10.30 9.48
CA LEU A 53 19.88 9.76 10.31
C LEU A 53 21.19 9.58 9.54
N ARG A 54 21.13 9.10 8.29
CA ARG A 54 22.32 8.79 7.48
C ARG A 54 22.74 9.92 6.55
N GLY A 55 21.82 10.83 6.20
CA GLY A 55 22.07 11.88 5.23
C GLY A 55 22.20 11.38 3.78
N GLU A 56 21.83 10.15 3.50
CA GLU A 56 21.83 9.52 2.18
C GLU A 56 20.45 9.61 1.56
N ALA A 57 20.35 10.04 0.30
CA ALA A 57 19.08 10.08 -0.39
C ALA A 57 18.60 8.69 -0.77
N MET A 58 17.33 8.42 -0.53
CA MET A 58 16.63 7.23 -0.98
C MET A 58 15.59 7.58 -2.04
N ALA A 59 15.12 6.60 -2.76
CA ALA A 59 14.02 6.76 -3.69
C ALA A 59 13.14 5.51 -3.72
N LEU A 60 11.88 5.70 -4.12
CA LEU A 60 10.96 4.62 -4.38
C LEU A 60 10.74 4.46 -5.88
N GLU A 61 10.89 3.26 -6.37
CA GLU A 61 10.52 2.87 -7.72
C GLU A 61 9.32 1.92 -7.67
N LEU A 62 8.24 2.34 -8.33
CA LEU A 62 6.97 1.64 -8.40
C LEU A 62 6.81 0.93 -9.73
N PHE A 63 6.20 -0.24 -9.68
CA PHE A 63 5.79 -1.03 -10.83
C PHE A 63 4.29 -1.33 -10.74
N ALA A 64 3.70 -1.82 -11.82
CA ALA A 64 2.28 -2.17 -11.80
C ALA A 64 1.92 -3.19 -10.70
N HIS A 65 2.86 -4.08 -10.36
CA HIS A 65 2.65 -5.13 -9.36
C HIS A 65 3.81 -5.24 -8.35
N GLY A 66 4.37 -4.11 -7.93
CA GLY A 66 5.42 -4.13 -6.94
C GLY A 66 6.16 -2.82 -6.78
N TYR A 67 7.11 -2.81 -5.87
CA TYR A 67 7.95 -1.65 -5.61
C TYR A 67 9.30 -2.05 -5.03
N ARG A 68 10.28 -1.16 -5.14
CA ARG A 68 11.59 -1.29 -4.50
C ARG A 68 12.13 0.05 -4.03
N PHE A 69 12.92 0.01 -2.98
CA PHE A 69 13.66 1.15 -2.49
C PHE A 69 15.05 1.17 -3.13
N LEU A 70 15.52 2.37 -3.44
CA LEU A 70 16.81 2.62 -4.07
C LEU A 70 17.62 3.57 -3.18
N LEU A 71 18.92 3.38 -3.14
CA LEU A 71 19.88 4.27 -2.53
C LEU A 71 20.65 5.02 -3.62
N LEU A 72 20.91 6.30 -3.39
CA LEU A 72 21.79 7.08 -4.24
C LEU A 72 23.25 6.80 -3.86
N THR A 73 24.00 6.26 -4.80
CA THR A 73 25.43 5.99 -4.68
C THR A 73 26.23 6.78 -5.71
N GLU A 74 27.54 6.74 -5.63
CA GLU A 74 28.42 7.35 -6.66
C GLU A 74 28.20 6.75 -8.07
N ALA A 75 27.72 5.50 -8.14
CA ALA A 75 27.39 4.81 -9.40
C ALA A 75 25.95 5.09 -9.87
N GLY A 76 25.17 5.90 -9.14
CA GLY A 76 23.76 6.18 -9.39
C GLY A 76 22.83 5.43 -8.44
N TRP A 77 21.59 5.28 -8.86
CA TRP A 77 20.55 4.61 -8.07
C TRP A 77 20.78 3.09 -8.09
N LEU A 78 20.95 2.50 -6.90
CA LEU A 78 21.07 1.06 -6.69
C LEU A 78 19.95 0.57 -5.77
N GLU A 79 19.48 -0.65 -6.01
CA GLU A 79 18.49 -1.30 -5.14
C GLU A 79 19.05 -1.46 -3.72
N GLU A 80 18.26 -1.08 -2.71
CA GLU A 80 18.60 -1.30 -1.31
C GLU A 80 18.48 -2.80 -0.99
N THR A 81 19.61 -3.43 -0.76
CA THR A 81 19.69 -4.86 -0.44
C THR A 81 20.32 -5.13 0.94
N GLY A 82 20.91 -4.10 1.55
CA GLY A 82 21.58 -4.19 2.85
C GLY A 82 20.61 -4.32 4.00
N ASP A 83 19.45 -3.67 3.90
CA ASP A 83 18.40 -3.73 4.90
C ASP A 83 17.25 -4.60 4.45
N ALA A 84 16.96 -5.65 5.24
CA ALA A 84 15.85 -6.56 4.96
C ALA A 84 14.48 -5.88 5.00
N VAL A 85 14.35 -4.72 5.66
CA VAL A 85 13.10 -3.95 5.77
C VAL A 85 12.73 -3.33 4.43
N PHE A 86 13.71 -2.79 3.70
CA PHE A 86 13.51 -2.09 2.42
C PHE A 86 13.64 -2.97 1.18
N ARG A 87 13.65 -4.29 1.35
CA ARG A 87 13.80 -5.19 0.20
C ARG A 87 12.63 -5.04 -0.78
N ALA A 88 12.94 -5.26 -2.06
CA ALA A 88 11.97 -5.25 -3.15
C ALA A 88 10.76 -6.15 -2.85
N ARG A 89 9.59 -5.67 -3.22
CA ARG A 89 8.32 -6.35 -2.98
C ARG A 89 7.57 -6.57 -4.28
N GLU A 90 7.21 -7.82 -4.51
CA GLU A 90 6.23 -8.17 -5.53
C GLU A 90 4.86 -8.34 -4.85
N LEU A 91 3.84 -7.74 -5.44
CA LEU A 91 2.45 -7.85 -5.02
C LEU A 91 1.76 -9.02 -5.72
N ASP A 92 0.72 -9.53 -5.09
CA ASP A 92 -0.16 -10.50 -5.73
C ASP A 92 -0.70 -9.94 -7.05
N SER A 93 -0.90 -10.79 -8.05
CA SER A 93 -1.35 -10.41 -9.40
C SER A 93 -2.69 -9.67 -9.41
N ASP A 94 -3.49 -9.82 -8.36
CA ASP A 94 -4.78 -9.15 -8.20
C ASP A 94 -4.63 -7.69 -7.74
N LEU A 95 -3.49 -7.34 -7.13
CA LEU A 95 -3.19 -5.98 -6.67
C LEU A 95 -2.45 -5.20 -7.76
N ARG A 96 -2.85 -3.97 -7.97
CA ARG A 96 -2.19 -3.03 -8.88
C ARG A 96 -1.87 -1.73 -8.18
N LEU A 97 -0.71 -1.19 -8.55
CA LEU A 97 -0.28 0.14 -8.16
C LEU A 97 -0.59 1.16 -9.25
N GLY A 98 -0.96 2.34 -8.82
CA GLY A 98 -1.04 3.56 -9.64
C GLY A 98 -0.23 4.66 -8.98
N LEU A 99 0.20 5.65 -9.74
CA LEU A 99 0.97 6.78 -9.25
C LEU A 99 0.49 8.06 -9.88
N LEU A 100 0.21 9.05 -9.03
CA LEU A 100 -0.05 10.43 -9.43
C LEU A 100 0.99 11.33 -8.77
N ILE A 101 1.58 12.20 -9.56
CA ILE A 101 2.50 13.25 -9.09
C ILE A 101 1.94 14.58 -9.55
N ASN A 102 1.68 15.48 -8.61
CA ASN A 102 1.03 16.76 -8.88
C ASN A 102 -0.29 16.65 -9.65
N GLY A 103 -1.05 15.59 -9.39
CA GLY A 103 -2.33 15.29 -10.05
C GLY A 103 -2.19 14.65 -11.44
N GLU A 104 -0.99 14.48 -11.97
CA GLU A 104 -0.73 13.81 -13.23
C GLU A 104 -0.49 12.30 -13.03
N ASN A 105 -1.20 11.49 -13.80
CA ASN A 105 -1.02 10.04 -13.76
C ASN A 105 0.29 9.63 -14.42
N ARG A 106 1.10 8.84 -13.74
CA ARG A 106 2.36 8.29 -14.23
C ARG A 106 2.18 6.83 -14.65
N VAL A 107 2.65 6.52 -15.85
CA VAL A 107 2.60 5.14 -16.37
C VAL A 107 3.70 4.34 -15.67
N LEU A 108 3.29 3.27 -14.99
CA LEU A 108 4.21 2.35 -14.32
C LEU A 108 4.61 1.20 -15.26
N ALA A 109 5.89 0.81 -15.22
CA ALA A 109 6.35 -0.38 -15.88
C ALA A 109 5.69 -1.63 -15.28
N ALA A 110 5.54 -2.70 -16.07
CA ALA A 110 4.92 -3.92 -15.59
C ALA A 110 5.74 -4.62 -14.48
N ARG A 111 7.07 -4.56 -14.59
CA ARG A 111 8.05 -5.16 -13.66
C ARG A 111 9.30 -4.32 -13.56
N ALA A 112 10.09 -4.56 -12.50
CA ALA A 112 11.42 -3.99 -12.34
C ALA A 112 12.30 -4.32 -13.55
N GLY A 113 12.94 -3.30 -14.11
CA GLY A 113 13.99 -3.49 -15.11
C GLY A 113 15.25 -4.03 -14.44
N LEU A 114 15.94 -4.96 -15.10
CA LEU A 114 17.17 -5.58 -14.57
C LEU A 114 18.39 -4.63 -14.62
N SER A 115 18.31 -3.55 -15.37
CA SER A 115 19.52 -2.78 -15.72
C SER A 115 19.49 -1.29 -15.42
N ASN A 116 18.33 -0.64 -15.25
CA ASN A 116 18.28 0.79 -14.95
C ASN A 116 17.19 1.07 -13.93
N ALA A 117 17.59 1.49 -12.74
CA ALA A 117 16.66 2.04 -11.76
C ALA A 117 16.15 3.39 -12.28
N ALA A 118 14.84 3.56 -12.33
CA ALA A 118 14.16 4.78 -12.75
C ALA A 118 13.17 5.21 -11.66
N PRO A 119 13.67 5.76 -10.53
CA PRO A 119 12.82 6.14 -9.42
C PRO A 119 11.83 7.22 -9.85
N GLN A 120 10.59 7.11 -9.38
CA GLN A 120 9.56 8.10 -9.60
C GLN A 120 9.38 9.02 -8.39
N ILE A 121 9.71 8.53 -7.20
CA ILE A 121 9.54 9.28 -5.95
C ILE A 121 10.90 9.41 -5.28
N LEU A 122 11.40 10.63 -5.18
CA LEU A 122 12.64 10.94 -4.50
C LEU A 122 12.33 11.23 -3.02
N LEU A 123 13.02 10.55 -2.14
CA LEU A 123 12.99 10.78 -0.70
C LEU A 123 14.32 11.45 -0.33
N ALA A 124 14.29 12.74 -0.05
CA ALA A 124 15.49 13.52 0.26
C ALA A 124 15.36 14.23 1.61
N PRO A 125 16.49 14.56 2.28
CA PRO A 125 16.44 15.26 3.58
C PRO A 125 15.75 16.62 3.53
N ASP A 126 15.82 17.29 2.37
CA ASP A 126 15.22 18.61 2.16
C ASP A 126 13.73 18.54 1.77
N GLY A 127 13.17 17.34 1.68
CA GLY A 127 11.81 17.05 1.24
C GLY A 127 11.63 17.34 -0.26
N ASP A 128 10.84 16.53 -0.94
CA ASP A 128 10.36 16.91 -2.27
C ASP A 128 8.99 17.58 -2.09
N ALA A 129 8.84 18.75 -2.72
CA ALA A 129 7.60 19.51 -2.63
C ALA A 129 6.46 18.95 -3.51
N ASP A 130 6.69 17.81 -4.16
CA ASP A 130 5.70 17.20 -5.03
C ASP A 130 4.58 16.55 -4.22
N ALA A 131 3.34 16.87 -4.58
CA ALA A 131 2.18 16.15 -4.07
C ALA A 131 2.11 14.76 -4.71
N VAL A 132 2.42 13.74 -3.93
CA VAL A 132 2.44 12.34 -4.39
C VAL A 132 1.22 11.60 -3.90
N ARG A 133 0.61 10.82 -4.78
CA ARG A 133 -0.45 9.87 -4.44
C ARG A 133 -0.15 8.52 -5.06
N ILE A 134 -0.16 7.49 -4.23
CA ILE A 134 -0.02 6.09 -4.64
C ILE A 134 -1.36 5.41 -4.44
N ASP A 135 -1.90 4.84 -5.50
CA ASP A 135 -3.12 4.05 -5.48
C ASP A 135 -2.74 2.57 -5.37
N ILE A 136 -3.34 1.86 -4.43
CA ILE A 136 -3.22 0.41 -4.28
C ILE A 136 -4.61 -0.17 -4.37
N GLY A 137 -4.87 -0.94 -5.41
CA GLY A 137 -6.22 -1.42 -5.66
C GLY A 137 -6.30 -2.81 -6.26
N ASP A 138 -7.48 -3.38 -6.12
CA ASP A 138 -7.91 -4.58 -6.79
C ASP A 138 -9.28 -4.34 -7.47
N ARG A 139 -9.93 -5.42 -7.91
CA ARG A 139 -11.27 -5.34 -8.52
C ARG A 139 -12.39 -4.89 -7.55
N HIS A 140 -12.11 -4.79 -6.25
CA HIS A 140 -13.12 -4.48 -5.21
C HIS A 140 -13.00 -3.04 -4.71
N GLY A 141 -11.80 -2.45 -4.75
CA GLY A 141 -11.59 -1.10 -4.29
C GLY A 141 -10.14 -0.63 -4.42
N VAL A 142 -9.96 0.66 -4.20
CA VAL A 142 -8.67 1.34 -4.24
C VAL A 142 -8.45 2.05 -2.90
N VAL A 143 -7.30 1.83 -2.29
CA VAL A 143 -6.81 2.57 -1.13
C VAL A 143 -5.69 3.48 -1.59
N GLN A 144 -5.66 4.70 -1.10
CA GLN A 144 -4.71 5.72 -1.50
C GLN A 144 -3.75 6.02 -0.37
N ILE A 145 -2.48 6.20 -0.71
CA ILE A 145 -1.46 6.77 0.17
C ILE A 145 -1.08 8.11 -0.43
N GLY A 146 -1.05 9.15 0.37
CA GLY A 146 -0.66 10.47 -0.10
C GLY A 146 0.38 11.11 0.78
N ASN A 147 1.19 11.99 0.18
CA ASN A 147 2.03 12.94 0.86
C ASN A 147 1.76 14.30 0.22
N ASP A 148 1.29 15.24 1.03
CA ASP A 148 1.03 16.64 0.63
C ASP A 148 2.17 17.62 1.04
N GLY A 149 3.25 17.06 1.59
CA GLY A 149 4.43 17.80 2.03
C GLY A 149 4.34 18.40 3.44
N GLU A 150 3.17 18.40 4.10
CA GLU A 150 3.01 18.98 5.43
C GLU A 150 2.91 17.92 6.54
N GLU A 151 2.13 16.86 6.33
CA GLU A 151 1.82 15.87 7.35
C GLU A 151 2.59 14.53 7.18
N GLY A 152 3.43 14.41 6.12
CA GLY A 152 4.08 13.16 5.75
C GLY A 152 3.15 12.17 5.06
N TRP A 153 3.52 10.91 5.05
CA TRP A 153 2.75 9.86 4.37
C TRP A 153 1.54 9.45 5.18
N THR A 154 0.36 9.46 4.56
CA THR A 154 -0.90 9.07 5.21
C THR A 154 -1.72 8.15 4.32
N VAL A 155 -2.37 7.15 4.94
CA VAL A 155 -3.34 6.29 4.25
C VAL A 155 -4.69 7.00 4.23
N MET A 156 -5.18 7.29 3.04
CA MET A 156 -6.48 7.91 2.82
C MET A 156 -7.61 6.87 2.79
N ALA A 157 -8.84 7.32 2.95
CA ALA A 157 -9.99 6.44 2.91
C ALA A 157 -10.11 5.69 1.58
N ALA A 158 -10.51 4.43 1.63
CA ALA A 158 -10.76 3.63 0.44
C ALA A 158 -11.91 4.23 -0.39
N THR A 159 -11.68 4.35 -1.70
CA THR A 159 -12.75 4.69 -2.65
C THR A 159 -13.20 3.40 -3.32
N ALA A 160 -14.52 3.16 -3.38
CA ALA A 160 -15.05 2.04 -4.16
C ALA A 160 -14.61 2.18 -5.62
N ALA A 161 -14.19 1.08 -6.23
CA ALA A 161 -13.89 1.07 -7.66
C ALA A 161 -15.14 1.48 -8.47
N PRO A 162 -15.01 2.31 -9.50
CA PRO A 162 -16.12 2.73 -10.35
C PRO A 162 -16.74 1.56 -11.15
#